data_347428703373926cd48e02782371277b
#
_entry.id   347428703373926cd48e02782371277b
#
_cell.length_a   1.000
_cell.length_b   1.000
_cell.length_c   1.000
_cell.angle_alpha   90.00
_cell.angle_beta   90.00
_cell.angle_gamma   90.00
#
_symmetry.space_group_name_H-M   'P 1'
#
loop_
_entity.id
_entity.type
_entity.pdbx_description
1 polymer ?
#
loop_
_entity_poly.entity_id
_entity_poly.type
_entity_poly.pdbx_seq_one_letter_code
_entity_poly.pdbx_strand_id
1 'polypeptide(L)'
;YTDVDGVYTADPRIVANALKLETITFEEMLELASQGAKVLQTRSVALAMNHNVKLQVLSSFENKTGTFIINERQKSMEETIISGITYTSNEAKITLFNVIDKPGQAAMIFGALADQGINVDMIVQTSTKDGEATDITFTVLKSDLLSTKEIIENLKNTIKFKNMSEDSKVSKVSVVGSGMRTKPGVAKTMFKTCLLYTSDAADDEER
;
A
#
# COMPACT_ATOMS: atom_id res chain seq x y z
N TYR A 1 8.89 -16.90 -15.15
CA TYR A 1 9.89 -17.56 -14.28
C TYR A 1 10.13 -16.67 -13.09
N THR A 2 10.21 -17.26 -11.91
CA THR A 2 10.48 -16.58 -10.65
C THR A 2 11.44 -17.43 -9.80
N ASP A 3 12.09 -16.80 -8.84
CA ASP A 3 12.98 -17.42 -7.85
C ASP A 3 12.27 -17.86 -6.57
N VAL A 4 10.98 -17.46 -6.41
CA VAL A 4 10.18 -17.81 -5.23
C VAL A 4 9.33 -19.05 -5.49
N ASP A 5 9.08 -19.82 -4.44
CA ASP A 5 8.35 -21.09 -4.50
C ASP A 5 6.84 -20.96 -4.26
N GLY A 6 6.32 -19.71 -4.23
CA GLY A 6 4.91 -19.43 -4.06
C GLY A 6 4.65 -18.02 -3.54
N VAL A 7 3.38 -17.75 -3.24
CA VAL A 7 2.90 -16.54 -2.56
C VAL A 7 2.73 -16.84 -1.08
N TYR A 8 3.17 -15.93 -0.22
CA TYR A 8 3.13 -16.08 1.23
C TYR A 8 2.21 -15.03 1.87
N THR A 9 1.75 -15.32 3.07
CA THR A 9 0.95 -14.38 3.88
C THR A 9 1.70 -13.10 4.27
N ALA A 10 3.02 -13.13 4.23
CA ALA A 10 3.92 -11.97 4.36
C ALA A 10 5.26 -12.33 3.70
N ASP A 11 6.17 -11.36 3.54
CA ASP A 11 7.51 -11.64 3.02
C ASP A 11 8.28 -12.55 3.99
N PRO A 12 8.62 -13.80 3.62
CA PRO A 12 9.29 -14.73 4.53
C PRO A 12 10.71 -14.30 4.92
N ARG A 13 11.31 -13.36 4.19
CA ARG A 13 12.61 -12.75 4.55
C ARG A 13 12.50 -11.79 5.74
N ILE A 14 11.30 -11.27 5.98
CA ILE A 14 10.99 -10.34 7.09
C ILE A 14 10.27 -11.11 8.20
N VAL A 15 9.33 -11.97 7.85
CA VAL A 15 8.49 -12.73 8.77
C VAL A 15 8.78 -14.22 8.61
N ALA A 16 9.66 -14.77 9.45
CA ALA A 16 10.10 -16.17 9.35
C ALA A 16 8.95 -17.20 9.42
N ASN A 17 7.85 -16.85 10.09
CA ASN A 17 6.66 -17.70 10.24
C ASN A 17 5.58 -17.43 9.19
N ALA A 18 5.91 -16.71 8.10
CA ALA A 18 4.98 -16.51 7.00
C ALA A 18 4.56 -17.85 6.38
N LEU A 19 3.26 -18.03 6.18
CA LEU A 19 2.70 -19.26 5.63
C LEU A 19 2.56 -19.14 4.12
N LYS A 20 2.96 -20.19 3.39
CA LYS A 20 2.73 -20.28 1.96
C LYS A 20 1.26 -20.55 1.69
N LEU A 21 0.69 -19.79 0.74
CA LEU A 21 -0.68 -19.95 0.28
C LEU A 21 -0.75 -21.05 -0.80
N GLU A 22 -1.68 -21.97 -0.68
CA GLU A 22 -1.96 -22.94 -1.73
C GLU A 22 -2.67 -22.29 -2.90
N THR A 23 -3.61 -21.40 -2.58
CA THR A 23 -4.38 -20.64 -3.57
C THR A 23 -4.53 -19.18 -3.16
N ILE A 24 -4.64 -18.28 -4.13
CA ILE A 24 -4.95 -16.87 -3.95
C ILE A 24 -5.81 -16.40 -5.13
N THR A 25 -6.74 -15.48 -4.91
CA THR A 25 -7.53 -14.94 -6.03
C THR A 25 -6.72 -13.94 -6.87
N PHE A 26 -7.15 -13.73 -8.14
CA PHE A 26 -6.51 -12.72 -8.98
C PHE A 26 -6.60 -11.33 -8.36
N GLU A 27 -7.73 -10.99 -7.75
CA GLU A 27 -7.97 -9.70 -7.10
C GLU A 27 -7.02 -9.50 -5.91
N GLU A 28 -6.91 -10.50 -5.04
CA GLU A 28 -5.99 -10.45 -3.89
C GLU A 28 -4.53 -10.39 -4.34
N MET A 29 -4.16 -11.13 -5.39
CA MET A 29 -2.79 -11.10 -5.94
C MET A 29 -2.46 -9.73 -6.57
N LEU A 30 -3.42 -9.13 -7.28
CA LEU A 30 -3.28 -7.78 -7.83
C LEU A 30 -3.06 -6.75 -6.71
N GLU A 31 -3.87 -6.85 -5.66
CA GLU A 31 -3.76 -5.94 -4.52
C GLU A 31 -2.40 -6.13 -3.82
N LEU A 32 -1.99 -7.35 -3.51
CA LEU A 32 -0.67 -7.62 -2.93
C LEU A 32 0.47 -7.07 -3.80
N ALA A 33 0.41 -7.29 -5.11
CA ALA A 33 1.44 -6.82 -6.04
C ALA A 33 1.47 -5.28 -6.12
N SER A 34 0.31 -4.61 -6.11
CA SER A 34 0.21 -3.15 -6.11
C SER A 34 0.73 -2.52 -4.82
N GLN A 35 0.56 -3.20 -3.69
CA GLN A 35 0.99 -2.75 -2.37
C GLN A 35 2.44 -3.15 -2.03
N GLY A 36 3.19 -3.69 -2.99
CA GLY A 36 4.63 -3.91 -2.85
C GLY A 36 5.10 -5.35 -2.68
N ALA A 37 4.22 -6.34 -2.79
CA ALA A 37 4.64 -7.74 -2.85
C ALA A 37 5.40 -8.01 -4.17
N LYS A 38 6.69 -8.34 -4.07
CA LYS A 38 7.59 -8.47 -5.23
C LYS A 38 7.57 -9.88 -5.88
N VAL A 39 6.47 -10.60 -5.77
CA VAL A 39 6.35 -11.97 -6.32
C VAL A 39 5.98 -11.94 -7.79
N LEU A 40 4.99 -11.14 -8.16
CA LEU A 40 4.53 -10.96 -9.53
C LEU A 40 4.37 -9.49 -9.88
N GLN A 41 4.57 -9.17 -11.16
CA GLN A 41 4.28 -7.84 -11.68
C GLN A 41 2.77 -7.63 -11.80
N THR A 42 2.24 -6.54 -11.28
CA THR A 42 0.80 -6.19 -11.29
C THR A 42 0.18 -6.31 -12.68
N ARG A 43 0.85 -5.76 -13.71
CA ARG A 43 0.36 -5.82 -15.09
C ARG A 43 0.29 -7.24 -15.66
N SER A 44 1.19 -8.14 -15.22
CA SER A 44 1.18 -9.54 -15.67
C SER A 44 0.00 -10.30 -15.07
N VAL A 45 -0.32 -10.04 -13.82
CA VAL A 45 -1.50 -10.61 -13.14
C VAL A 45 -2.78 -10.08 -13.78
N ALA A 46 -2.87 -8.76 -14.03
CA ALA A 46 -4.02 -8.14 -14.68
C ALA A 46 -4.26 -8.69 -16.10
N LEU A 47 -3.20 -8.87 -16.88
CA LEU A 47 -3.29 -9.44 -18.22
C LEU A 47 -3.81 -10.88 -18.17
N ALA A 48 -3.26 -11.71 -17.29
CA ALA A 48 -3.68 -13.08 -17.13
C ALA A 48 -5.15 -13.20 -16.69
N MET A 49 -5.57 -12.33 -15.75
CA MET A 49 -6.96 -12.22 -15.31
C MET A 49 -7.90 -11.88 -16.47
N ASN A 50 -7.59 -10.85 -17.26
CA ASN A 50 -8.41 -10.39 -18.37
C ASN A 50 -8.55 -11.44 -19.49
N HIS A 51 -7.53 -12.26 -19.67
CA HIS A 51 -7.53 -13.33 -20.68
C HIS A 51 -7.86 -14.72 -20.12
N ASN A 52 -8.28 -14.82 -18.85
CA ASN A 52 -8.57 -16.09 -18.17
C ASN A 52 -7.43 -17.12 -18.25
N VAL A 53 -6.19 -16.67 -18.21
CA VAL A 53 -5.02 -17.53 -18.22
C VAL A 53 -4.75 -18.05 -16.81
N LYS A 54 -4.68 -19.37 -16.66
CA LYS A 54 -4.32 -19.99 -15.37
C LYS A 54 -2.88 -19.66 -15.03
N LEU A 55 -2.64 -19.15 -13.83
CA LEU A 55 -1.31 -18.87 -13.30
C LEU A 55 -1.00 -19.78 -12.12
N GLN A 56 0.25 -20.22 -12.06
CA GLN A 56 0.83 -20.88 -10.91
C GLN A 56 2.21 -20.29 -10.66
N VAL A 57 2.48 -19.92 -9.42
CA VAL A 57 3.79 -19.42 -8.98
C VAL A 57 4.61 -20.62 -8.49
N LEU A 58 5.69 -20.91 -9.20
CA LEU A 58 6.59 -22.05 -8.92
C LEU A 58 8.04 -21.56 -8.88
N SER A 59 8.83 -22.16 -8.00
CA SER A 59 10.28 -21.97 -8.04
C SER A 59 10.89 -22.57 -9.30
N SER A 60 11.83 -21.86 -9.90
CA SER A 60 12.65 -22.37 -11.00
C SER A 60 13.74 -23.34 -10.53
N PHE A 61 13.98 -23.42 -9.23
CA PHE A 61 15.07 -24.19 -8.63
C PHE A 61 14.63 -25.42 -7.84
N GLU A 62 13.37 -25.41 -7.35
CA GLU A 62 12.86 -26.47 -6.48
C GLU A 62 11.59 -27.09 -7.05
N ASN A 63 11.50 -28.41 -6.98
CA ASN A 63 10.30 -29.12 -7.40
C ASN A 63 9.30 -29.22 -6.24
N LYS A 64 8.64 -28.09 -5.92
CA LYS A 64 7.62 -28.01 -4.87
C LYS A 64 6.31 -27.51 -5.47
N THR A 65 5.19 -27.87 -4.85
CA THR A 65 3.89 -27.30 -5.15
C THR A 65 3.91 -25.81 -4.80
N GLY A 66 3.66 -24.98 -5.79
CA GLY A 66 3.62 -23.52 -5.59
C GLY A 66 2.23 -23.02 -5.22
N THR A 67 1.93 -21.77 -5.57
CA THR A 67 0.63 -21.13 -5.34
C THR A 67 -0.15 -21.05 -6.64
N PHE A 68 -1.40 -21.50 -6.65
CA PHE A 68 -2.33 -21.28 -7.77
C PHE A 68 -3.05 -19.95 -7.63
N ILE A 69 -3.12 -19.20 -8.73
CA ILE A 69 -3.92 -17.99 -8.82
C ILE A 69 -5.25 -18.36 -9.48
N ILE A 70 -6.34 -18.17 -8.74
CA ILE A 70 -7.68 -18.63 -9.10
C ILE A 70 -8.67 -17.47 -9.20
N ASN A 71 -9.78 -17.70 -9.90
CA ASN A 71 -10.90 -16.76 -9.89
C ASN A 71 -11.67 -16.85 -8.56
N GLU A 72 -12.25 -15.76 -8.08
CA GLU A 72 -12.99 -15.66 -6.83
C GLU A 72 -14.09 -16.75 -6.70
N ARG A 73 -14.75 -17.11 -7.81
CA ARG A 73 -15.77 -18.17 -7.85
C ARG A 73 -15.26 -19.57 -7.51
N GLN A 74 -13.94 -19.78 -7.51
CA GLN A 74 -13.30 -21.06 -7.24
C GLN A 74 -12.80 -21.16 -5.80
N LYS A 75 -12.86 -20.06 -5.04
CA LYS A 75 -12.47 -20.02 -3.64
C LYS A 75 -13.54 -20.70 -2.78
N SER A 76 -13.14 -21.59 -1.86
CA SER A 76 -14.08 -22.20 -0.93
C SER A 76 -14.67 -21.18 0.03
N MET A 77 -15.90 -21.41 0.53
CA MET A 77 -16.59 -20.49 1.45
C MET A 77 -15.93 -20.32 2.83
N GLU A 78 -14.95 -21.14 3.17
CA GLU A 78 -14.13 -20.98 4.39
C GLU A 78 -13.00 -19.98 4.11
N GLU A 79 -13.35 -18.71 3.99
CA GLU A 79 -12.41 -17.66 3.63
C GLU A 79 -11.49 -17.29 4.78
N THR A 80 -10.19 -17.31 4.52
CA THR A 80 -9.19 -16.62 5.31
C THR A 80 -9.49 -15.12 5.27
N ILE A 81 -9.72 -14.50 6.43
CA ILE A 81 -10.10 -13.09 6.53
C ILE A 81 -9.03 -12.19 5.92
N ILE A 82 -7.75 -12.54 6.15
CA ILE A 82 -6.57 -11.84 5.68
C ILE A 82 -5.76 -12.83 4.84
N SER A 83 -5.58 -12.52 3.57
CA SER A 83 -4.80 -13.32 2.63
C SER A 83 -3.32 -12.96 2.66
N GLY A 84 -2.99 -11.70 2.98
CA GLY A 84 -1.60 -11.31 3.09
C GLY A 84 -1.38 -9.92 3.66
N ILE A 85 -0.13 -9.68 4.04
CA ILE A 85 0.36 -8.41 4.57
C ILE A 85 1.57 -8.01 3.75
N THR A 86 1.60 -6.76 3.28
CA THR A 86 2.74 -6.18 2.58
C THR A 86 3.33 -5.03 3.38
N TYR A 87 4.60 -4.79 3.15
CA TYR A 87 5.36 -3.73 3.80
C TYR A 87 6.23 -3.01 2.76
N THR A 88 6.22 -1.68 2.80
CA THR A 88 7.19 -0.86 2.07
C THR A 88 7.68 0.30 2.93
N SER A 89 8.99 0.56 2.85
CA SER A 89 9.66 1.68 3.52
C SER A 89 10.20 2.72 2.55
N ASN A 90 9.92 2.56 1.24
CA ASN A 90 10.42 3.44 0.19
C ASN A 90 9.45 4.58 -0.15
N GLU A 91 8.69 5.03 0.84
CA GLU A 91 7.75 6.14 0.69
C GLU A 91 8.10 7.30 1.61
N ALA A 92 7.74 8.50 1.19
CA ALA A 92 7.77 9.71 1.99
C ALA A 92 6.37 10.30 2.03
N LYS A 93 5.97 10.77 3.21
CA LYS A 93 4.70 11.43 3.45
C LYS A 93 4.86 12.94 3.33
N ILE A 94 3.97 13.59 2.62
CA ILE A 94 3.86 15.04 2.51
C ILE A 94 2.49 15.46 2.98
N THR A 95 2.43 16.50 3.81
CA THR A 95 1.18 17.10 4.27
C THR A 95 1.17 18.58 3.97
N LEU A 96 0.16 19.02 3.24
CA LEU A 96 -0.13 20.42 2.99
C LEU A 96 -1.23 20.85 3.97
N PHE A 97 -0.91 21.80 4.82
CA PHE A 97 -1.83 22.28 5.85
C PHE A 97 -2.62 23.50 5.39
N ASN A 98 -3.90 23.54 5.73
CA ASN A 98 -4.80 24.65 5.44
C ASN A 98 -4.81 25.04 3.96
N VAL A 99 -4.96 24.05 3.09
CA VAL A 99 -5.26 24.30 1.67
C VAL A 99 -6.68 24.85 1.59
N ILE A 100 -6.89 25.98 0.90
CA ILE A 100 -8.23 26.56 0.76
C ILE A 100 -9.14 25.54 0.09
N ASP A 101 -10.29 25.23 0.73
CA ASP A 101 -11.25 24.27 0.19
C ASP A 101 -12.06 24.88 -0.96
N LYS A 102 -11.50 24.80 -2.16
CA LYS A 102 -12.14 25.20 -3.41
C LYS A 102 -12.08 24.06 -4.42
N PRO A 103 -13.13 23.89 -5.24
CA PRO A 103 -13.10 22.93 -6.32
C PRO A 103 -11.86 23.11 -7.22
N GLY A 104 -11.18 22.01 -7.53
CA GLY A 104 -10.02 21.99 -8.40
C GLY A 104 -8.65 22.10 -7.72
N GLN A 105 -8.56 22.40 -6.42
CA GLN A 105 -7.27 22.53 -5.72
C GLN A 105 -6.48 21.21 -5.77
N ALA A 106 -7.10 20.10 -5.41
CA ALA A 106 -6.48 18.78 -5.48
C ALA A 106 -6.07 18.42 -6.94
N ALA A 107 -6.90 18.75 -7.92
CA ALA A 107 -6.59 18.51 -9.33
C ALA A 107 -5.35 19.31 -9.79
N MET A 108 -5.17 20.54 -9.34
CA MET A 108 -3.96 21.33 -9.64
C MET A 108 -2.72 20.73 -9.00
N ILE A 109 -2.80 20.30 -7.73
CA ILE A 109 -1.69 19.66 -7.02
C ILE A 109 -1.26 18.39 -7.75
N PHE A 110 -2.18 17.44 -7.89
CA PHE A 110 -1.87 16.12 -8.44
C PHE A 110 -1.64 16.15 -9.95
N GLY A 111 -2.25 17.09 -10.67
CA GLY A 111 -1.98 17.33 -12.09
C GLY A 111 -0.53 17.77 -12.32
N ALA A 112 -0.04 18.74 -11.56
CA ALA A 112 1.35 19.19 -11.69
C ALA A 112 2.37 18.09 -11.34
N LEU A 113 2.07 17.20 -10.38
CA LEU A 113 2.91 16.05 -10.06
C LEU A 113 2.88 15.03 -11.20
N ALA A 114 1.70 14.73 -11.74
CA ALA A 114 1.54 13.79 -12.85
C ALA A 114 2.25 14.27 -14.13
N ASP A 115 2.22 15.56 -14.44
CA ASP A 115 2.91 16.16 -15.58
C ASP A 115 4.43 15.99 -15.53
N GLN A 116 4.97 15.80 -14.32
CA GLN A 116 6.39 15.49 -14.09
C GLN A 116 6.65 13.99 -13.87
N GLY A 117 5.65 13.14 -14.10
CA GLY A 117 5.76 11.69 -13.96
C GLY A 117 5.86 11.19 -12.51
N ILE A 118 5.51 12.01 -11.53
CA ILE A 118 5.52 11.63 -10.11
C ILE A 118 4.23 10.89 -9.78
N ASN A 119 4.38 9.64 -9.34
CA ASN A 119 3.26 8.84 -8.86
C ASN A 119 2.96 9.15 -7.41
N VAL A 120 1.68 9.37 -7.13
CA VAL A 120 1.13 9.56 -5.78
C VAL A 120 0.36 8.29 -5.42
N ASP A 121 0.60 7.75 -4.22
CA ASP A 121 -0.05 6.50 -3.81
C ASP A 121 -1.23 6.76 -2.87
N MET A 122 -0.99 7.01 -1.60
CA MET A 122 -2.04 7.27 -0.64
C MET A 122 -2.40 8.77 -0.63
N ILE A 123 -3.69 9.09 -0.69
CA ILE A 123 -4.21 10.45 -0.56
C ILE A 123 -5.25 10.48 0.56
N VAL A 124 -5.04 11.33 1.54
CA VAL A 124 -5.98 11.58 2.64
C VAL A 124 -6.27 13.07 2.70
N GLN A 125 -7.54 13.42 2.68
CA GLN A 125 -8.02 14.79 2.80
C GLN A 125 -8.85 14.91 4.09
N THR A 126 -8.53 15.89 4.93
CA THR A 126 -9.20 16.13 6.19
C THR A 126 -9.64 17.59 6.28
N SER A 127 -10.95 17.83 6.36
CA SER A 127 -11.49 19.19 6.51
C SER A 127 -11.10 19.78 7.87
N THR A 128 -10.75 21.06 7.89
CA THR A 128 -10.55 21.81 9.14
C THR A 128 -11.90 22.03 9.86
N LYS A 129 -11.84 22.32 11.16
CA LYS A 129 -13.05 22.51 11.97
C LYS A 129 -14.00 23.57 11.44
N ASP A 130 -13.47 24.59 10.80
CA ASP A 130 -14.23 25.73 10.29
C ASP A 130 -14.78 25.47 8.85
N GLY A 131 -14.41 24.36 8.22
CA GLY A 131 -14.86 24.00 6.87
C GLY A 131 -14.33 24.88 5.74
N GLU A 132 -13.47 25.86 6.03
CA GLU A 132 -12.93 26.80 5.02
C GLU A 132 -11.63 26.29 4.36
N ALA A 133 -10.98 25.32 5.00
CA ALA A 133 -9.72 24.76 4.54
C ALA A 133 -9.68 23.26 4.75
N THR A 134 -8.70 22.60 4.14
CA THR A 134 -8.48 21.18 4.22
C THR A 134 -6.99 20.89 4.32
N ASP A 135 -6.63 19.87 5.10
CA ASP A 135 -5.29 19.30 5.09
C ASP A 135 -5.25 18.17 4.07
N ILE A 136 -4.27 18.22 3.18
CA ILE A 136 -4.06 17.19 2.16
C ILE A 136 -2.75 16.45 2.47
N THR A 137 -2.86 15.18 2.81
CA THR A 137 -1.72 14.30 3.04
C THR A 137 -1.63 13.29 1.91
N PHE A 138 -0.44 13.09 1.36
CA PHE A 138 -0.21 12.08 0.35
C PHE A 138 1.20 11.49 0.46
N THR A 139 1.43 10.35 -0.20
CA THR A 139 2.73 9.69 -0.24
C THR A 139 3.27 9.65 -1.67
N VAL A 140 4.60 9.77 -1.76
CA VAL A 140 5.38 9.63 -2.99
C VAL A 140 6.57 8.73 -2.70
N LEU A 141 7.26 8.25 -3.73
CA LEU A 141 8.53 7.55 -3.53
C LEU A 141 9.57 8.49 -2.90
N LYS A 142 10.44 7.96 -2.05
CA LYS A 142 11.54 8.74 -1.45
C LYS A 142 12.44 9.39 -2.49
N SER A 143 12.63 8.74 -3.65
CA SER A 143 13.38 9.31 -4.78
C SER A 143 12.78 10.59 -5.32
N ASP A 144 11.47 10.73 -5.24
CA ASP A 144 10.72 11.82 -5.86
C ASP A 144 10.42 12.96 -4.88
N LEU A 145 10.80 12.79 -3.59
CA LEU A 145 10.50 13.75 -2.53
C LEU A 145 11.00 15.17 -2.84
N LEU A 146 12.24 15.30 -3.29
CA LEU A 146 12.83 16.62 -3.57
C LEU A 146 12.12 17.32 -4.73
N SER A 147 11.90 16.61 -5.83
CA SER A 147 11.18 17.14 -7.00
C SER A 147 9.73 17.50 -6.64
N THR A 148 9.07 16.67 -5.81
CA THR A 148 7.72 16.96 -5.32
C THR A 148 7.69 18.26 -4.53
N LYS A 149 8.66 18.51 -3.65
CA LYS A 149 8.74 19.75 -2.87
C LYS A 149 8.89 20.98 -3.77
N GLU A 150 9.78 20.92 -4.75
CA GLU A 150 9.99 22.03 -5.68
C GLU A 150 8.72 22.35 -6.46
N ILE A 151 8.01 21.34 -6.94
CA ILE A 151 6.74 21.53 -7.67
C ILE A 151 5.70 22.19 -6.77
N ILE A 152 5.53 21.67 -5.52
CA ILE A 152 4.54 22.21 -4.59
C ILE A 152 4.87 23.63 -4.16
N GLU A 153 6.14 23.96 -3.90
CA GLU A 153 6.54 25.34 -3.58
C GLU A 153 6.28 26.31 -4.74
N ASN A 154 6.50 25.89 -5.99
CA ASN A 154 6.17 26.69 -7.18
C ASN A 154 4.65 26.95 -7.31
N LEU A 155 3.82 26.04 -6.81
CA LEU A 155 2.36 26.18 -6.81
C LEU A 155 1.83 27.02 -5.64
N LYS A 156 2.64 27.38 -4.65
CA LYS A 156 2.22 28.01 -3.39
C LYS A 156 1.37 29.28 -3.59
N ASN A 157 1.68 30.07 -4.60
CA ASN A 157 0.92 31.30 -4.91
C ASN A 157 -0.47 30.99 -5.51
N THR A 158 -0.63 29.84 -6.14
CA THR A 158 -1.87 29.43 -6.81
C THR A 158 -2.78 28.68 -5.87
N ILE A 159 -2.23 27.73 -5.11
CA ILE A 159 -2.98 26.80 -4.25
C ILE A 159 -3.26 27.40 -2.88
N LYS A 160 -2.44 28.32 -2.38
CA LYS A 160 -2.57 28.99 -1.07
C LYS A 160 -2.75 28.01 0.09
N PHE A 161 -1.71 27.31 0.45
CA PHE A 161 -1.62 26.54 1.68
C PHE A 161 -0.78 27.28 2.73
N LYS A 162 -1.01 26.99 4.02
CA LYS A 162 -0.32 27.67 5.12
C LYS A 162 1.09 27.14 5.32
N ASN A 163 1.26 25.83 5.33
CA ASN A 163 2.50 25.15 5.62
C ASN A 163 2.57 23.79 4.91
N MET A 164 3.79 23.31 4.68
CA MET A 164 4.09 21.96 4.19
C MET A 164 4.98 21.25 5.19
N SER A 165 4.66 19.99 5.48
CA SER A 165 5.47 19.08 6.29
C SER A 165 5.82 17.85 5.48
N GLU A 166 7.01 17.33 5.69
CA GLU A 166 7.49 16.08 5.08
C GLU A 166 8.00 15.12 6.14
N ASP A 167 7.84 13.84 5.88
CA ASP A 167 8.39 12.77 6.71
C ASP A 167 8.83 11.60 5.82
N SER A 168 10.14 11.38 5.76
CA SER A 168 10.76 10.27 5.02
C SER A 168 11.02 9.02 5.87
N LYS A 169 10.71 9.08 7.19
CA LYS A 169 10.87 7.98 8.13
C LYS A 169 9.56 7.23 8.35
N VAL A 170 8.73 7.13 7.31
CA VAL A 170 7.46 6.41 7.34
C VAL A 170 7.59 5.06 6.64
N SER A 171 6.74 4.15 7.05
CA SER A 171 6.54 2.86 6.40
C SER A 171 5.07 2.62 6.17
N LYS A 172 4.72 2.02 5.04
CA LYS A 172 3.36 1.61 4.73
C LYS A 172 3.23 0.11 4.97
N VAL A 173 2.25 -0.26 5.78
CA VAL A 173 1.83 -1.65 6.00
C VAL A 173 0.42 -1.80 5.45
N SER A 174 0.23 -2.71 4.52
CA SER A 174 -1.07 -2.97 3.90
C SER A 174 -1.52 -4.39 4.23
N VAL A 175 -2.79 -4.52 4.62
CA VAL A 175 -3.44 -5.81 4.90
C VAL A 175 -4.42 -6.08 3.77
N VAL A 176 -4.28 -7.23 3.14
CA VAL A 176 -5.10 -7.65 1.99
C VAL A 176 -5.92 -8.90 2.35
N GLY A 177 -7.18 -8.90 2.01
CA GLY A 177 -8.07 -10.05 2.18
C GLY A 177 -9.53 -9.72 1.88
N SER A 178 -10.18 -10.59 1.13
CA SER A 178 -11.60 -10.45 0.75
C SER A 178 -12.54 -10.49 1.96
N GLY A 179 -12.20 -11.28 2.98
CA GLY A 179 -13.00 -11.41 4.21
C GLY A 179 -13.04 -10.15 5.10
N MET A 180 -12.18 -9.16 4.87
CA MET A 180 -12.16 -7.91 5.64
C MET A 180 -13.45 -7.07 5.48
N ARG A 181 -14.16 -7.21 4.35
CA ARG A 181 -15.40 -6.49 4.08
C ARG A 181 -16.58 -7.00 4.91
N THR A 182 -16.56 -8.27 5.27
CA THR A 182 -17.69 -8.96 5.91
C THR A 182 -17.49 -9.20 7.40
N LYS A 183 -16.27 -9.14 7.90
CA LYS A 183 -15.96 -9.43 9.30
C LYS A 183 -15.46 -8.19 10.06
N PRO A 184 -16.23 -7.69 11.04
CA PRO A 184 -15.79 -6.57 11.87
C PRO A 184 -14.62 -6.99 12.78
N GLY A 185 -13.78 -6.04 13.16
CA GLY A 185 -12.71 -6.25 14.15
C GLY A 185 -11.30 -6.42 13.57
N VAL A 186 -11.13 -6.55 12.24
CA VAL A 186 -9.80 -6.65 11.61
C VAL A 186 -8.95 -5.42 11.95
N ALA A 187 -9.49 -4.22 11.76
CA ALA A 187 -8.80 -2.98 12.11
C ALA A 187 -8.42 -2.92 13.60
N LYS A 188 -9.33 -3.33 14.51
CA LYS A 188 -9.04 -3.39 15.94
C LYS A 188 -7.84 -4.30 16.22
N THR A 189 -7.80 -5.49 15.64
CA THR A 189 -6.71 -6.44 15.83
C THR A 189 -5.40 -5.90 15.28
N MET A 190 -5.42 -5.32 14.08
CA MET A 190 -4.27 -4.69 13.45
C MET A 190 -3.66 -3.60 14.34
N PHE A 191 -4.46 -2.61 14.76
CA PHE A 191 -3.97 -1.52 15.60
C PHE A 191 -3.53 -1.98 17.00
N LYS A 192 -4.22 -2.96 17.60
CA LYS A 192 -3.78 -3.55 18.86
C LYS A 192 -2.42 -4.22 18.75
N THR A 193 -2.17 -4.93 17.65
CA THR A 193 -0.87 -5.57 17.39
C THR A 193 0.23 -4.52 17.20
N CYS A 194 -0.01 -3.49 16.40
CA CYS A 194 0.93 -2.38 16.23
C CYS A 194 1.26 -1.70 17.57
N LEU A 195 0.27 -1.47 18.43
CA LEU A 195 0.48 -0.85 19.74
C LEU A 195 1.37 -1.70 20.65
N LEU A 196 1.16 -3.02 20.67
CA LEU A 196 1.96 -3.91 21.53
C LEU A 196 3.46 -3.89 21.15
N TYR A 197 3.77 -3.83 19.86
CA TYR A 197 5.16 -3.81 19.40
C TYR A 197 5.82 -2.43 19.49
N THR A 198 5.06 -1.34 19.44
CA THR A 198 5.62 0.02 19.61
C THR A 198 5.89 0.36 21.09
N SER A 199 5.11 -0.17 22.04
CA SER A 199 5.38 0.00 23.47
C SER A 199 6.60 -0.80 23.93
N ASP A 200 6.81 -2.01 23.38
CA ASP A 200 7.97 -2.86 23.72
C ASP A 200 9.29 -2.26 23.20
N ALA A 201 9.28 -1.60 22.03
CA ALA A 201 10.45 -0.92 21.47
C ALA A 201 10.81 0.37 22.23
N ALA A 202 9.86 1.03 22.89
CA ALA A 202 10.15 2.22 23.70
C ALA A 202 10.81 1.87 25.04
N ASP A 203 10.49 0.70 25.59
CA ASP A 203 11.10 0.22 26.86
C ASP A 203 12.53 -0.31 26.68
N ASP A 204 12.93 -0.70 25.46
CA ASP A 204 14.30 -1.16 25.15
C ASP A 204 15.30 -0.01 24.88
N GLU A 205 14.85 1.21 24.57
CA GLU A 205 15.71 2.39 24.42
C GLU A 205 16.07 3.06 25.78
N GLU A 206 15.42 2.69 26.88
CA GLU A 206 15.73 3.18 28.23
C GLU A 206 16.63 2.22 29.06
N ARG A 207 17.17 1.18 28.47
CA ARG A 207 18.13 0.24 29.08
C ARG A 207 19.51 0.34 28.45
#